data_963f8d0edf600d9901c4b37e2203aafb
#
_entry.id   963f8d0edf600d9901c4b37e2203aafb
#
_cell.length_a   1.000
_cell.length_b   1.000
_cell.length_c   1.000
_cell.angle_alpha   90.00
_cell.angle_beta   90.00
_cell.angle_gamma   90.00
#
_symmetry.space_group_name_H-M   'P 1'
#
loop_
_entity.id
_entity.type
_entity.pdbx_description
1 polymer ?
#
loop_
_entity_poly.entity_id
_entity_poly.type
_entity_poly.pdbx_seq_one_letter_code
_entity_poly.pdbx_strand_id
1 'polypeptide(L)'
;MTTEDLIELGNSALFNTYNRGDKLFVSGKGLYLTNNDGEEYLDFVSGIATNILGHANEKIVDAVTKQASTLMHTSNIYWNKPSIELADKLVNYKGAGKLAKVFFSNSGAEANEGALKLARKYGREVNGEHCTEIITLTDSFHGRTMATLSATGQPDMHKDFQPLLPGLNYVALNDSDALKAAVNENTCAVLVETIQGEGGINSLSDEFVQALKELQDNGLLLIIDEVQTGMGRTGTLFSFEQFGLEPDIVSLAKGLGGGFPLGAFIATDKVADHFNPGDHGTTLGGNPLGAAVGNAIFDEVMDAGLLDNVAARAEQLNRGLQQIADQTGAVTELKGLGLLIGVQFKDKVQAADVIAACYDEKMLVVAAKHNVVRLLPPLNVTAAEIDEALEKFGAAVEKVAE
;
A
#
# COMPACT_ATOMS: atom_id res chain seq x y z
N MET A 1 -35.68 3.09 0.95
CA MET A 1 -34.88 4.33 0.99
C MET A 1 -34.27 4.52 -0.39
N THR A 2 -34.33 5.70 -0.93
CA THR A 2 -33.65 6.04 -2.18
C THR A 2 -32.14 6.17 -1.96
N THR A 3 -31.36 6.33 -3.01
CA THR A 3 -29.91 6.62 -2.92
C THR A 3 -29.67 7.89 -2.11
N GLU A 4 -30.44 8.93 -2.38
CA GLU A 4 -30.38 10.24 -1.68
C GLU A 4 -30.69 10.09 -0.19
N ASP A 5 -31.75 9.34 0.18
CA ASP A 5 -32.11 9.08 1.58
C ASP A 5 -30.97 8.40 2.35
N LEU A 6 -30.27 7.44 1.71
CA LEU A 6 -29.16 6.71 2.31
C LEU A 6 -27.89 7.57 2.43
N ILE A 7 -27.62 8.41 1.43
CA ILE A 7 -26.51 9.38 1.48
C ILE A 7 -26.74 10.42 2.57
N GLU A 8 -27.98 10.94 2.69
CA GLU A 8 -28.35 11.90 3.76
C GLU A 8 -28.19 11.26 5.14
N LEU A 9 -28.68 10.03 5.32
CA LEU A 9 -28.48 9.26 6.54
C LEU A 9 -26.98 9.06 6.83
N GLY A 10 -26.18 8.70 5.83
CA GLY A 10 -24.74 8.56 5.93
C GLY A 10 -24.06 9.86 6.37
N ASN A 11 -24.42 11.00 5.78
CA ASN A 11 -23.90 12.32 6.16
C ASN A 11 -24.25 12.71 7.60
N SER A 12 -25.39 12.24 8.11
CA SER A 12 -25.81 12.51 9.49
C SER A 12 -25.13 11.59 10.53
N ALA A 13 -24.76 10.35 10.14
CA ALA A 13 -24.31 9.30 11.06
C ALA A 13 -22.80 9.02 11.03
N LEU A 14 -22.11 9.35 9.93
CA LEU A 14 -20.69 9.10 9.74
C LEU A 14 -19.87 10.39 9.89
N PHE A 15 -18.66 10.27 10.45
CA PHE A 15 -17.72 11.39 10.45
C PHE A 15 -17.42 11.86 9.03
N ASN A 16 -17.39 13.17 8.82
CA ASN A 16 -17.06 13.81 7.53
C ASN A 16 -15.54 13.96 7.38
N THR A 17 -14.83 12.82 7.33
CA THR A 17 -13.37 12.75 7.16
C THR A 17 -12.95 12.40 5.73
N TYR A 18 -13.89 12.11 4.86
CA TYR A 18 -13.67 11.76 3.46
C TYR A 18 -14.52 12.64 2.55
N ASN A 19 -13.94 13.06 1.44
CA ASN A 19 -14.68 13.72 0.36
C ASN A 19 -15.35 12.62 -0.51
N ARG A 20 -16.57 12.21 -0.10
CA ARG A 20 -17.31 11.13 -0.77
C ARG A 20 -18.02 11.64 -2.02
N GLY A 21 -17.99 10.85 -3.11
CA GLY A 21 -18.81 11.10 -4.28
C GLY A 21 -20.32 10.86 -4.02
N ASP A 22 -21.12 11.09 -5.03
CA ASP A 22 -22.58 11.02 -5.01
C ASP A 22 -23.17 9.63 -5.36
N LYS A 23 -22.32 8.63 -5.62
CA LYS A 23 -22.76 7.27 -5.96
C LYS A 23 -22.69 6.36 -4.74
N LEU A 24 -23.74 5.52 -4.63
CA LEU A 24 -23.83 4.46 -3.63
C LEU A 24 -23.56 3.12 -4.30
N PHE A 25 -22.39 2.54 -4.08
CA PHE A 25 -22.05 1.20 -4.58
C PHE A 25 -22.64 0.12 -3.67
N VAL A 26 -23.29 -0.86 -4.26
CA VAL A 26 -24.03 -1.94 -3.55
C VAL A 26 -23.51 -3.32 -3.85
N SER A 27 -22.78 -3.51 -4.94
CA SER A 27 -22.16 -4.80 -5.30
C SER A 27 -20.90 -4.58 -6.14
N GLY A 28 -20.13 -5.66 -6.30
CA GLY A 28 -18.97 -5.67 -7.18
C GLY A 28 -18.62 -7.08 -7.63
N LYS A 29 -18.09 -7.21 -8.84
CA LYS A 29 -17.58 -8.47 -9.39
C LYS A 29 -16.39 -8.21 -10.32
N GLY A 30 -15.28 -8.91 -10.09
CA GLY A 30 -14.05 -8.67 -10.85
C GLY A 30 -13.60 -7.21 -10.74
N LEU A 31 -13.46 -6.52 -11.85
CA LEU A 31 -13.11 -5.10 -11.90
C LEU A 31 -14.28 -4.13 -11.76
N TYR A 32 -15.52 -4.60 -11.68
CA TYR A 32 -16.67 -3.73 -11.76
C TYR A 32 -17.34 -3.55 -10.40
N LEU A 33 -17.69 -2.31 -10.09
CA LEU A 33 -18.59 -1.92 -9.01
C LEU A 33 -19.93 -1.50 -9.59
N THR A 34 -21.02 -1.98 -8.99
CA THR A 34 -22.39 -1.62 -9.39
C THR A 34 -22.98 -0.69 -8.35
N ASN A 35 -23.49 0.46 -8.78
CA ASN A 35 -24.19 1.39 -7.92
C ASN A 35 -25.66 0.97 -7.68
N ASN A 36 -26.35 1.71 -6.81
CA ASN A 36 -27.75 1.42 -6.46
C ASN A 36 -28.74 1.58 -7.63
N ASP A 37 -28.33 2.29 -8.68
CA ASP A 37 -29.13 2.52 -9.90
C ASP A 37 -28.86 1.46 -10.98
N GLY A 38 -28.00 0.47 -10.68
CA GLY A 38 -27.63 -0.62 -11.59
C GLY A 38 -26.58 -0.24 -12.63
N GLU A 39 -25.91 0.91 -12.48
CA GLU A 39 -24.82 1.30 -13.36
C GLU A 39 -23.50 0.65 -12.92
N GLU A 40 -22.74 0.14 -13.88
CA GLU A 40 -21.43 -0.46 -13.64
C GLU A 40 -20.30 0.55 -13.87
N TYR A 41 -19.34 0.54 -12.96
CA TYR A 41 -18.13 1.37 -12.98
C TYR A 41 -16.90 0.49 -13.00
N LEU A 42 -16.00 0.74 -13.95
CA LEU A 42 -14.70 0.06 -14.02
C LEU A 42 -13.78 0.57 -12.91
N ASP A 43 -13.41 -0.28 -11.96
CA ASP A 43 -12.68 0.11 -10.75
C ASP A 43 -11.16 -0.04 -10.89
N PHE A 44 -10.49 1.05 -11.23
CA PHE A 44 -9.03 1.19 -11.22
C PHE A 44 -8.50 1.85 -9.94
N VAL A 45 -9.30 1.86 -8.86
CA VAL A 45 -8.90 2.22 -7.50
C VAL A 45 -8.64 0.97 -6.66
N SER A 46 -9.47 -0.07 -6.83
CA SER A 46 -9.40 -1.35 -6.11
C SER A 46 -9.31 -1.17 -4.59
N GLY A 47 -10.10 -0.22 -4.02
CA GLY A 47 -10.02 0.12 -2.60
C GLY A 47 -8.66 0.69 -2.19
N ILE A 48 -8.01 1.44 -3.07
CA ILE A 48 -6.63 1.96 -2.96
C ILE A 48 -5.63 0.80 -2.84
N ALA A 49 -5.49 0.04 -3.93
CA ALA A 49 -4.62 -1.13 -4.07
C ALA A 49 -4.89 -2.26 -3.06
N THR A 50 -6.11 -2.36 -2.54
CA THR A 50 -6.50 -3.37 -1.55
C THR A 50 -7.07 -4.62 -2.20
N ASN A 51 -8.04 -4.48 -3.11
CA ASN A 51 -8.73 -5.59 -3.78
C ASN A 51 -7.90 -6.13 -4.95
N ILE A 52 -6.73 -6.70 -4.64
CA ILE A 52 -5.75 -7.11 -5.66
C ILE A 52 -6.22 -8.26 -6.56
N LEU A 53 -7.26 -9.00 -6.15
CA LEU A 53 -7.87 -10.06 -6.94
C LEU A 53 -9.27 -9.70 -7.46
N GLY A 54 -9.64 -8.41 -7.37
CA GLY A 54 -10.96 -7.90 -7.77
C GLY A 54 -12.05 -8.18 -6.74
N HIS A 55 -13.24 -7.67 -7.03
CA HIS A 55 -14.41 -7.80 -6.17
C HIS A 55 -14.99 -9.21 -6.24
N ALA A 56 -15.52 -9.70 -5.09
CA ALA A 56 -16.16 -11.02 -4.96
C ALA A 56 -15.33 -12.17 -5.57
N ASN A 57 -14.02 -12.14 -5.40
CA ASN A 57 -13.15 -13.23 -5.85
C ASN A 57 -13.53 -14.54 -5.15
N GLU A 58 -13.76 -15.59 -5.92
CA GLU A 58 -14.29 -16.88 -5.44
C GLU A 58 -13.38 -17.53 -4.38
N LYS A 59 -12.06 -17.45 -4.55
CA LYS A 59 -11.10 -18.03 -3.59
C LYS A 59 -11.14 -17.32 -2.23
N ILE A 60 -11.28 -15.99 -2.25
CA ILE A 60 -11.45 -15.19 -1.03
C ILE A 60 -12.79 -15.51 -0.36
N VAL A 61 -13.88 -15.54 -1.13
CA VAL A 61 -15.23 -15.85 -0.63
C VAL A 61 -15.27 -17.25 0.00
N ASP A 62 -14.66 -18.24 -0.65
CA ASP A 62 -14.56 -19.62 -0.14
C ASP A 62 -13.74 -19.69 1.15
N ALA A 63 -12.59 -19.02 1.20
CA ALA A 63 -11.75 -18.96 2.39
C ALA A 63 -12.50 -18.33 3.58
N VAL A 64 -13.21 -17.21 3.36
CA VAL A 64 -14.03 -16.53 4.37
C VAL A 64 -15.14 -17.47 4.86
N THR A 65 -15.92 -18.06 3.94
CA THR A 65 -17.08 -18.90 4.26
C THR A 65 -16.64 -20.14 5.06
N LYS A 66 -15.60 -20.81 4.60
CA LYS A 66 -15.07 -22.01 5.25
C LYS A 66 -14.50 -21.67 6.65
N GLN A 67 -13.68 -20.63 6.74
CA GLN A 67 -13.03 -20.32 8.01
C GLN A 67 -14.01 -19.71 9.02
N ALA A 68 -14.97 -18.89 8.59
CA ALA A 68 -16.01 -18.34 9.45
C ALA A 68 -16.88 -19.42 10.09
N SER A 69 -17.17 -20.50 9.34
CA SER A 69 -17.91 -21.66 9.87
C SER A 69 -17.05 -22.60 10.72
N THR A 70 -15.73 -22.42 10.78
CA THR A 70 -14.82 -23.28 11.53
C THR A 70 -14.35 -22.61 12.84
N LEU A 71 -13.68 -21.48 12.73
CA LEU A 71 -13.11 -20.74 13.86
C LEU A 71 -12.75 -19.33 13.40
N MET A 72 -13.45 -18.31 13.88
CA MET A 72 -13.18 -16.91 13.51
C MET A 72 -12.03 -16.29 14.30
N HIS A 73 -11.98 -16.53 15.60
CA HIS A 73 -11.02 -15.91 16.52
C HIS A 73 -10.71 -16.82 17.72
N THR A 74 -9.50 -16.77 18.25
CA THR A 74 -9.08 -17.54 19.41
C THR A 74 -8.08 -16.82 20.34
N SER A 75 -7.79 -15.52 20.13
CA SER A 75 -6.68 -14.78 20.79
C SER A 75 -5.28 -15.29 20.41
N ASN A 76 -4.30 -14.38 20.48
CA ASN A 76 -2.89 -14.69 20.19
C ASN A 76 -2.16 -15.41 21.36
N ILE A 77 -2.85 -15.67 22.47
CA ILE A 77 -2.31 -16.53 23.54
C ILE A 77 -2.42 -18.01 23.19
N TYR A 78 -3.12 -18.36 22.12
CA TYR A 78 -3.22 -19.72 21.59
C TYR A 78 -2.75 -19.79 20.14
N TRP A 79 -2.16 -20.91 19.76
CA TRP A 79 -1.78 -21.18 18.38
C TRP A 79 -3.01 -21.39 17.49
N ASN A 80 -2.99 -20.85 16.29
CA ASN A 80 -3.97 -21.15 15.27
C ASN A 80 -3.28 -21.52 13.95
N LYS A 81 -3.79 -22.53 13.27
CA LYS A 81 -3.18 -23.08 12.07
C LYS A 81 -3.07 -22.05 10.94
N PRO A 82 -4.14 -21.29 10.56
CA PRO A 82 -4.05 -20.35 9.43
C PRO A 82 -2.96 -19.27 9.58
N SER A 83 -2.75 -18.74 10.81
CA SER A 83 -1.71 -17.72 11.01
C SER A 83 -0.30 -18.30 10.91
N ILE A 84 -0.10 -19.54 11.40
CA ILE A 84 1.19 -20.22 11.28
C ILE A 84 1.52 -20.48 9.80
N GLU A 85 0.53 -20.98 9.03
CA GLU A 85 0.72 -21.26 7.60
C GLU A 85 1.01 -20.00 6.79
N LEU A 86 0.31 -18.89 7.08
CA LEU A 86 0.57 -17.63 6.40
C LEU A 86 1.94 -17.06 6.75
N ALA A 87 2.33 -17.12 8.04
CA ALA A 87 3.65 -16.68 8.47
C ALA A 87 4.76 -17.49 7.79
N ASP A 88 4.62 -18.81 7.76
CA ASP A 88 5.54 -19.72 7.10
C ASP A 88 5.71 -19.39 5.62
N LYS A 89 4.61 -19.19 4.89
CA LYS A 89 4.63 -18.82 3.47
C LYS A 89 5.36 -17.49 3.23
N LEU A 90 5.09 -16.48 4.05
CA LEU A 90 5.70 -15.15 3.90
C LEU A 90 7.21 -15.17 4.13
N VAL A 91 7.68 -15.85 5.18
CA VAL A 91 9.13 -15.87 5.52
C VAL A 91 9.93 -16.89 4.70
N ASN A 92 9.32 -17.96 4.24
CA ASN A 92 9.97 -18.95 3.37
C ASN A 92 9.82 -18.67 1.87
N TYR A 93 9.18 -17.57 1.50
CA TYR A 93 9.21 -17.10 0.13
C TYR A 93 10.65 -16.75 -0.29
N LYS A 94 11.06 -17.22 -1.47
CA LYS A 94 12.45 -17.07 -1.95
C LYS A 94 12.93 -15.60 -1.95
N GLY A 95 12.04 -14.65 -2.27
CA GLY A 95 12.36 -13.22 -2.29
C GLY A 95 12.33 -12.54 -0.91
N ALA A 96 11.93 -13.24 0.16
CA ALA A 96 11.89 -12.67 1.50
C ALA A 96 13.29 -12.37 2.11
N GLY A 97 14.36 -12.87 1.50
CA GLY A 97 15.72 -12.64 1.96
C GLY A 97 15.97 -13.19 3.36
N LYS A 98 16.29 -12.29 4.31
CA LYS A 98 16.58 -12.64 5.72
C LYS A 98 15.38 -12.46 6.66
N LEU A 99 14.21 -12.10 6.14
CA LEU A 99 12.98 -11.95 6.93
C LEU A 99 12.60 -13.31 7.54
N ALA A 100 12.30 -13.34 8.85
CA ALA A 100 12.21 -14.60 9.59
C ALA A 100 10.99 -14.72 10.50
N LYS A 101 10.47 -13.61 11.05
CA LYS A 101 9.35 -13.63 12.00
C LYS A 101 8.28 -12.61 11.64
N VAL A 102 7.02 -13.02 11.72
CA VAL A 102 5.84 -12.22 11.39
C VAL A 102 5.07 -11.87 12.65
N PHE A 103 4.69 -10.60 12.78
CA PHE A 103 3.63 -10.17 13.68
C PHE A 103 2.44 -9.69 12.85
N PHE A 104 1.27 -10.30 13.05
CA PHE A 104 0.05 -9.91 12.37
C PHE A 104 -0.69 -8.79 13.11
N SER A 105 -1.24 -7.85 12.34
CA SER A 105 -2.07 -6.74 12.78
C SER A 105 -3.35 -6.65 11.95
N ASN A 106 -4.10 -5.54 12.03
CA ASN A 106 -5.36 -5.39 11.30
C ASN A 106 -5.29 -4.33 10.19
N SER A 107 -4.22 -3.57 10.14
CA SER A 107 -4.07 -2.45 9.20
C SER A 107 -2.59 -2.14 8.95
N GLY A 108 -2.32 -1.36 7.89
CA GLY A 108 -0.97 -0.85 7.62
C GLY A 108 -0.46 0.11 8.69
N ALA A 109 -1.36 0.92 9.27
CA ALA A 109 -0.98 1.80 10.38
C ALA A 109 -0.51 0.98 11.60
N GLU A 110 -1.24 -0.08 11.99
CA GLU A 110 -0.80 -0.96 13.09
C GLU A 110 0.50 -1.70 12.76
N ALA A 111 0.68 -2.13 11.51
CA ALA A 111 1.93 -2.76 11.08
C ALA A 111 3.12 -1.81 11.23
N ASN A 112 2.97 -0.56 10.76
CA ASN A 112 4.00 0.47 10.91
C ASN A 112 4.23 0.89 12.37
N GLU A 113 3.18 0.96 13.22
CA GLU A 113 3.34 1.16 14.67
C GLU A 113 4.23 0.09 15.29
N GLY A 114 4.00 -1.19 14.94
CA GLY A 114 4.83 -2.30 15.41
C GLY A 114 6.26 -2.20 14.90
N ALA A 115 6.47 -1.88 13.63
CA ALA A 115 7.79 -1.70 13.03
C ALA A 115 8.59 -0.56 13.70
N LEU A 116 7.95 0.60 13.91
CA LEU A 116 8.55 1.75 14.62
C LEU A 116 8.94 1.41 16.06
N LYS A 117 8.06 0.71 16.79
CA LYS A 117 8.33 0.27 18.16
C LYS A 117 9.51 -0.70 18.22
N LEU A 118 9.52 -1.69 17.32
CA LEU A 118 10.59 -2.68 17.25
C LEU A 118 11.94 -2.03 16.94
N ALA A 119 12.00 -1.13 15.96
CA ALA A 119 13.21 -0.41 15.61
C ALA A 119 13.74 0.44 16.76
N ARG A 120 12.88 1.16 17.48
CA ARG A 120 13.27 1.94 18.66
C ARG A 120 13.78 1.06 19.80
N LYS A 121 13.13 -0.08 20.03
CA LYS A 121 13.59 -1.00 21.08
C LYS A 121 14.95 -1.59 20.72
N TYR A 122 15.13 -2.04 19.48
CA TYR A 122 16.42 -2.51 18.98
C TYR A 122 17.52 -1.45 19.15
N GLY A 123 17.27 -0.23 18.70
CA GLY A 123 18.24 0.87 18.81
C GLY A 123 18.67 1.13 20.24
N ARG A 124 17.72 1.20 21.18
CA ARG A 124 18.02 1.38 22.62
C ARG A 124 18.83 0.26 23.21
N GLU A 125 18.54 -0.98 22.87
CA GLU A 125 19.22 -2.14 23.46
C GLU A 125 20.60 -2.40 22.85
N VAL A 126 20.80 -2.07 21.57
CA VAL A 126 22.05 -2.33 20.84
C VAL A 126 23.00 -1.12 20.84
N ASN A 127 22.46 0.09 20.61
CA ASN A 127 23.25 1.30 20.43
C ASN A 127 23.14 2.29 21.60
N GLY A 128 22.34 1.99 22.62
CA GLY A 128 22.18 2.80 23.82
C GLY A 128 20.83 3.51 23.90
N GLU A 129 20.44 3.93 25.11
CA GLU A 129 19.11 4.46 25.42
C GLU A 129 18.69 5.68 24.56
N HIS A 130 19.63 6.44 24.03
CA HIS A 130 19.41 7.61 23.18
C HIS A 130 19.04 7.25 21.74
N CYS A 131 19.41 6.05 21.25
CA CYS A 131 19.24 5.64 19.86
C CYS A 131 17.78 5.26 19.56
N THR A 132 16.93 6.26 19.26
CA THR A 132 15.48 6.10 19.08
C THR A 132 14.91 6.91 17.92
N GLU A 133 15.75 7.67 17.22
CA GLU A 133 15.32 8.49 16.09
C GLU A 133 15.18 7.63 14.83
N ILE A 134 14.15 7.94 14.04
CA ILE A 134 13.88 7.28 12.77
C ILE A 134 13.77 8.36 11.69
N ILE A 135 14.51 8.18 10.61
CA ILE A 135 14.39 9.03 9.43
C ILE A 135 13.28 8.48 8.54
N THR A 136 12.43 9.36 8.03
CA THR A 136 11.40 9.07 7.03
C THR A 136 11.46 10.08 5.90
N LEU A 137 10.68 9.91 4.84
CA LEU A 137 10.77 10.76 3.66
C LEU A 137 9.63 11.78 3.60
N THR A 138 9.92 12.97 3.08
CA THR A 138 8.87 13.94 2.73
C THR A 138 7.93 13.33 1.70
N ASP A 139 6.66 13.74 1.73
CA ASP A 139 5.57 13.20 0.93
C ASP A 139 5.26 11.71 1.13
N SER A 140 5.91 11.02 2.08
CA SER A 140 5.57 9.65 2.47
C SER A 140 4.19 9.56 3.11
N PHE A 141 3.63 8.32 3.15
CA PHE A 141 2.40 8.04 3.87
C PHE A 141 2.50 6.69 4.59
N HIS A 142 2.51 6.71 5.93
CA HIS A 142 2.67 5.51 6.76
C HIS A 142 1.47 5.18 7.63
N GLY A 143 0.44 6.05 7.66
CA GLY A 143 -0.81 5.81 8.39
C GLY A 143 -1.38 7.05 9.09
N ARG A 144 -2.45 6.84 9.86
CA ARG A 144 -3.22 7.90 10.53
C ARG A 144 -3.26 7.78 12.06
N THR A 145 -2.59 6.78 12.65
CA THR A 145 -2.37 6.71 14.11
C THR A 145 -1.30 7.71 14.52
N MET A 146 -1.18 8.04 15.79
CA MET A 146 -0.30 9.14 16.22
C MET A 146 1.17 8.93 15.82
N ALA A 147 1.74 7.74 15.97
CA ALA A 147 3.13 7.51 15.56
C ALA A 147 3.27 7.44 14.03
N THR A 148 2.37 6.75 13.34
CA THR A 148 2.43 6.66 11.87
C THR A 148 2.08 7.99 11.18
N LEU A 149 1.19 8.81 11.77
CA LEU A 149 0.95 10.17 11.34
C LEU A 149 2.23 11.01 11.51
N SER A 150 2.90 10.87 12.66
CA SER A 150 4.18 11.54 12.88
C SER A 150 5.28 11.07 11.93
N ALA A 151 5.25 9.81 11.47
CA ALA A 151 6.20 9.28 10.48
C ALA A 151 5.84 9.70 9.04
N THR A 152 4.59 10.05 8.77
CA THR A 152 4.12 10.51 7.45
C THR A 152 4.68 11.89 7.15
N GLY A 153 5.49 12.03 6.10
CA GLY A 153 6.20 13.27 5.74
C GLY A 153 5.30 14.32 5.07
N GLN A 154 4.10 14.56 5.58
CA GLN A 154 3.10 15.47 5.01
C GLN A 154 2.64 16.52 6.06
N PRO A 155 3.28 17.70 6.13
CA PRO A 155 3.03 18.70 7.16
C PRO A 155 1.56 19.14 7.30
N ASP A 156 0.81 19.17 6.21
CA ASP A 156 -0.61 19.53 6.23
C ASP A 156 -1.46 18.56 7.06
N MET A 157 -1.05 17.28 7.13
CA MET A 157 -1.71 16.27 7.94
C MET A 157 -1.39 16.40 9.43
N HIS A 158 -0.30 17.09 9.79
CA HIS A 158 0.19 17.24 11.16
C HIS A 158 -0.44 18.41 11.91
N LYS A 159 -0.94 19.41 11.17
CA LYS A 159 -1.30 20.75 11.64
C LYS A 159 -2.14 20.76 12.92
N ASP A 160 -3.16 19.91 12.96
CA ASP A 160 -4.16 19.92 14.04
C ASP A 160 -3.93 18.81 15.09
N PHE A 161 -2.81 18.05 14.99
CA PHE A 161 -2.52 16.88 15.84
C PHE A 161 -1.22 17.02 16.64
N GLN A 162 -0.81 18.25 16.90
CA GLN A 162 0.37 18.54 17.73
C GLN A 162 0.10 18.28 19.22
N PRO A 163 1.09 17.85 20.04
CA PRO A 163 2.46 17.52 19.63
C PRO A 163 2.56 16.17 18.94
N LEU A 164 3.40 16.09 17.91
CA LEU A 164 3.72 14.82 17.26
C LEU A 164 4.65 13.96 18.13
N LEU A 165 4.74 12.67 17.82
CA LEU A 165 5.73 11.79 18.44
C LEU A 165 7.14 12.28 18.11
N PRO A 166 7.99 12.55 19.12
CA PRO A 166 9.35 13.01 18.87
C PRO A 166 10.24 11.91 18.27
N GLY A 167 11.35 12.35 17.62
CA GLY A 167 12.36 11.46 17.06
C GLY A 167 11.97 10.91 15.68
N LEU A 168 11.12 11.62 14.93
CA LEU A 168 10.85 11.38 13.51
C LEU A 168 11.44 12.55 12.71
N ASN A 169 12.43 12.27 11.87
CA ASN A 169 13.15 13.27 11.06
C ASN A 169 12.84 13.03 9.58
N TYR A 170 12.69 14.11 8.79
CA TYR A 170 12.26 14.01 7.40
C TYR A 170 13.37 14.42 6.45
N VAL A 171 13.56 13.64 5.37
CA VAL A 171 14.50 13.90 4.30
C VAL A 171 13.76 13.88 2.96
N ALA A 172 14.15 14.68 2.01
CA ALA A 172 13.56 14.65 0.68
C ALA A 172 13.84 13.30 -0.02
N LEU A 173 12.84 12.79 -0.75
CA LEU A 173 13.01 11.61 -1.57
C LEU A 173 14.16 11.82 -2.57
N ASN A 174 15.02 10.81 -2.70
CA ASN A 174 16.16 10.80 -3.62
C ASN A 174 17.26 11.87 -3.35
N ASP A 175 17.26 12.48 -2.16
CA ASP A 175 18.35 13.32 -1.68
C ASP A 175 19.31 12.49 -0.81
N SER A 176 20.25 11.81 -1.45
CA SER A 176 21.21 10.90 -0.78
C SER A 176 22.16 11.66 0.17
N ASP A 177 22.51 12.90 -0.15
CA ASP A 177 23.39 13.72 0.69
C ASP A 177 22.65 14.17 1.95
N ALA A 178 21.42 14.64 1.81
CA ALA A 178 20.58 15.00 2.96
C ALA A 178 20.30 13.78 3.85
N LEU A 179 20.05 12.58 3.26
CA LEU A 179 19.87 11.34 4.01
C LEU A 179 21.11 11.02 4.86
N LYS A 180 22.30 11.03 4.27
CA LYS A 180 23.56 10.77 4.98
C LYS A 180 23.84 11.82 6.07
N ALA A 181 23.54 13.09 5.79
CA ALA A 181 23.73 14.18 6.75
C ALA A 181 22.75 14.17 7.92
N ALA A 182 21.56 13.56 7.76
CA ALA A 182 20.56 13.46 8.80
C ALA A 182 20.85 12.35 9.82
N VAL A 183 21.71 11.37 9.48
CA VAL A 183 22.08 10.28 10.38
C VAL A 183 23.01 10.81 11.47
N ASN A 184 22.68 10.50 12.71
CA ASN A 184 23.44 10.85 13.90
C ASN A 184 23.44 9.71 14.92
N GLU A 185 24.09 9.88 16.07
CA GLU A 185 24.20 8.85 17.12
C GLU A 185 22.84 8.40 17.71
N ASN A 186 21.80 9.20 17.55
CA ASN A 186 20.45 8.87 18.02
C ASN A 186 19.62 8.09 16.96
N THR A 187 20.09 8.00 15.72
CA THR A 187 19.35 7.41 14.61
C THR A 187 19.44 5.88 14.66
N CYS A 188 18.29 5.21 14.77
CA CYS A 188 18.22 3.74 14.79
C CYS A 188 17.73 3.13 13.45
N ALA A 189 16.96 3.86 12.65
CA ALA A 189 16.38 3.32 11.43
C ALA A 189 16.07 4.39 10.38
N VAL A 190 15.91 3.93 9.14
CA VAL A 190 15.25 4.68 8.06
C VAL A 190 13.99 3.91 7.66
N LEU A 191 12.85 4.61 7.55
CA LEU A 191 11.56 4.08 7.06
C LEU A 191 11.26 4.67 5.69
N VAL A 192 11.10 3.84 4.68
CA VAL A 192 10.82 4.24 3.30
C VAL A 192 9.74 3.40 2.64
N GLU A 193 9.06 3.97 1.65
CA GLU A 193 8.33 3.27 0.59
C GLU A 193 9.28 3.13 -0.61
N THR A 194 9.32 2.00 -1.28
CA THR A 194 10.09 1.85 -2.53
C THR A 194 9.52 2.71 -3.67
N ILE A 195 8.19 2.91 -3.61
CA ILE A 195 7.43 3.85 -4.45
C ILE A 195 6.44 4.55 -3.53
N GLN A 196 6.52 5.87 -3.41
CA GLN A 196 5.58 6.65 -2.61
C GLN A 196 4.18 6.64 -3.22
N GLY A 197 3.30 5.81 -2.67
CA GLY A 197 1.97 5.61 -3.22
C GLY A 197 1.09 6.86 -3.18
N GLU A 198 1.15 7.65 -2.12
CA GLU A 198 0.41 8.90 -1.95
C GLU A 198 1.22 10.13 -2.41
N GLY A 199 2.55 10.04 -2.40
CA GLY A 199 3.48 11.11 -2.72
C GLY A 199 3.71 11.36 -4.22
N GLY A 200 2.82 10.89 -5.10
CA GLY A 200 2.89 11.15 -6.55
C GLY A 200 3.54 10.01 -7.35
N ILE A 201 3.51 8.80 -6.84
CA ILE A 201 4.06 7.58 -7.46
C ILE A 201 5.54 7.75 -7.83
N ASN A 202 6.31 8.29 -6.91
CA ASN A 202 7.74 8.51 -7.09
C ASN A 202 8.54 7.34 -6.53
N SER A 203 9.39 6.74 -7.36
CA SER A 203 10.26 5.61 -7.00
C SER A 203 11.57 6.08 -6.39
N LEU A 204 12.20 5.22 -5.59
CA LEU A 204 13.58 5.38 -5.17
C LEU A 204 14.50 5.37 -6.40
N SER A 205 15.47 6.27 -6.44
CA SER A 205 16.55 6.24 -7.44
C SER A 205 17.64 5.23 -7.06
N ASP A 206 18.39 4.76 -8.04
CA ASP A 206 19.52 3.85 -7.81
C ASP A 206 20.55 4.43 -6.84
N GLU A 207 20.80 5.74 -6.90
CA GLU A 207 21.72 6.45 -6.01
C GLU A 207 21.20 6.44 -4.56
N PHE A 208 19.89 6.66 -4.37
CA PHE A 208 19.28 6.64 -3.05
C PHE A 208 19.24 5.22 -2.48
N VAL A 209 18.95 4.22 -3.31
CA VAL A 209 19.04 2.80 -2.96
C VAL A 209 20.45 2.44 -2.49
N GLN A 210 21.49 2.91 -3.19
CA GLN A 210 22.87 2.68 -2.79
C GLN A 210 23.18 3.34 -1.45
N ALA A 211 22.70 4.56 -1.20
CA ALA A 211 22.86 5.25 0.08
C ALA A 211 22.16 4.49 1.23
N LEU A 212 20.97 3.95 1.01
CA LEU A 212 20.28 3.10 2.00
C LEU A 212 21.10 1.85 2.35
N LYS A 213 21.69 1.18 1.35
CA LYS A 213 22.56 0.00 1.56
C LYS A 213 23.81 0.35 2.36
N GLU A 214 24.47 1.45 2.02
CA GLU A 214 25.65 1.93 2.76
C GLU A 214 25.33 2.24 4.23
N LEU A 215 24.17 2.84 4.52
CA LEU A 215 23.74 3.12 5.88
C LEU A 215 23.37 1.84 6.63
N GLN A 216 22.75 0.87 5.99
CA GLN A 216 22.44 -0.42 6.57
C GLN A 216 23.73 -1.21 6.90
N ASP A 217 24.72 -1.23 6.02
CA ASP A 217 26.02 -1.83 6.24
C ASP A 217 26.76 -1.21 7.44
N ASN A 218 26.48 0.08 7.73
CA ASN A 218 26.98 0.80 8.90
C ASN A 218 26.12 0.60 10.17
N GLY A 219 25.12 -0.28 10.13
CA GLY A 219 24.35 -0.71 11.30
C GLY A 219 23.00 -0.04 11.49
N LEU A 220 22.57 0.85 10.59
CA LEU A 220 21.26 1.45 10.60
C LEU A 220 20.21 0.44 10.13
N LEU A 221 19.06 0.35 10.81
CA LEU A 221 17.98 -0.51 10.34
C LEU A 221 17.28 0.08 9.12
N LEU A 222 16.99 -0.78 8.15
CA LEU A 222 16.15 -0.46 6.99
C LEU A 222 14.75 -1.02 7.18
N ILE A 223 13.76 -0.13 7.25
CA ILE A 223 12.34 -0.47 7.30
C ILE A 223 11.72 -0.11 5.96
N ILE A 224 11.09 -1.08 5.30
CA ILE A 224 10.37 -0.83 4.04
C ILE A 224 8.86 -0.97 4.27
N ASP A 225 8.12 0.10 3.99
CA ASP A 225 6.67 0.09 3.96
C ASP A 225 6.19 -0.48 2.61
N GLU A 226 5.78 -1.73 2.64
CA GLU A 226 5.19 -2.46 1.50
C GLU A 226 3.66 -2.51 1.54
N VAL A 227 3.03 -1.65 2.36
CA VAL A 227 1.57 -1.62 2.52
C VAL A 227 0.85 -1.41 1.19
N GLN A 228 1.40 -0.59 0.29
CA GLN A 228 0.81 -0.36 -1.02
C GLN A 228 1.54 -1.07 -2.17
N THR A 229 2.82 -1.32 -2.05
CA THR A 229 3.69 -1.86 -3.10
C THR A 229 3.80 -3.38 -3.09
N GLY A 230 3.54 -4.00 -1.95
CA GLY A 230 3.67 -5.45 -1.76
C GLY A 230 2.56 -6.29 -2.39
N MET A 231 2.64 -7.58 -2.14
CA MET A 231 1.67 -8.58 -2.57
C MET A 231 1.44 -8.63 -4.09
N GLY A 232 2.54 -8.50 -4.86
CA GLY A 232 2.49 -8.65 -6.32
C GLY A 232 2.19 -7.36 -7.09
N ARG A 233 1.84 -6.25 -6.42
CA ARG A 233 1.42 -4.99 -7.05
C ARG A 233 2.42 -4.46 -8.07
N THR A 234 3.72 -4.57 -7.79
CA THR A 234 4.80 -4.06 -8.64
C THR A 234 5.40 -5.11 -9.58
N GLY A 235 4.90 -6.36 -9.54
CA GLY A 235 5.37 -7.46 -10.38
C GLY A 235 6.22 -8.52 -9.65
N THR A 236 6.60 -8.28 -8.42
CA THR A 236 7.22 -9.24 -7.48
C THR A 236 6.38 -9.32 -6.22
N LEU A 237 6.50 -10.37 -5.38
CA LEU A 237 5.75 -10.46 -4.13
C LEU A 237 6.03 -9.26 -3.24
N PHE A 238 7.29 -8.90 -3.06
CA PHE A 238 7.74 -7.69 -2.40
C PHE A 238 8.40 -6.75 -3.41
N SER A 239 8.06 -5.47 -3.37
CA SER A 239 8.62 -4.47 -4.26
C SER A 239 10.13 -4.29 -4.08
N PHE A 240 10.63 -4.41 -2.84
CA PHE A 240 12.06 -4.26 -2.53
C PHE A 240 12.97 -5.22 -3.31
N GLU A 241 12.44 -6.36 -3.79
CA GLU A 241 13.18 -7.31 -4.62
C GLU A 241 13.70 -6.65 -5.91
N GLN A 242 12.89 -5.76 -6.52
CA GLN A 242 13.24 -5.07 -7.76
C GLN A 242 14.30 -3.97 -7.56
N PHE A 243 14.44 -3.49 -6.33
CA PHE A 243 15.48 -2.52 -5.94
C PHE A 243 16.74 -3.18 -5.39
N GLY A 244 16.74 -4.51 -5.29
CA GLY A 244 17.85 -5.27 -4.70
C GLY A 244 18.15 -4.87 -3.26
N LEU A 245 17.11 -4.49 -2.49
CA LEU A 245 17.21 -4.18 -1.07
C LEU A 245 16.97 -5.43 -0.24
N GLU A 246 17.58 -5.51 0.94
CA GLU A 246 17.38 -6.56 1.95
C GLU A 246 16.95 -5.92 3.28
N PRO A 247 15.67 -5.56 3.46
CA PRO A 247 15.23 -4.84 4.65
C PRO A 247 15.38 -5.65 5.94
N ASP A 248 15.55 -4.93 7.06
CA ASP A 248 15.53 -5.51 8.41
C ASP A 248 14.08 -5.70 8.90
N ILE A 249 13.17 -4.81 8.48
CA ILE A 249 11.74 -4.86 8.79
C ILE A 249 10.93 -4.47 7.55
N VAL A 250 9.82 -5.18 7.31
CA VAL A 250 8.85 -4.88 6.24
C VAL A 250 7.46 -4.81 6.85
N SER A 251 6.66 -3.82 6.46
CA SER A 251 5.23 -3.74 6.80
C SER A 251 4.35 -4.08 5.60
N LEU A 252 3.26 -4.79 5.85
CA LEU A 252 2.26 -5.23 4.86
C LEU A 252 0.85 -4.93 5.34
N ALA A 253 -0.06 -4.67 4.41
CA ALA A 253 -1.51 -4.67 4.61
C ALA A 253 -2.22 -4.70 3.24
N LYS A 254 -3.32 -3.97 3.07
CA LYS A 254 -4.04 -3.84 1.78
C LYS A 254 -4.15 -5.16 1.02
N GLY A 255 -3.28 -5.36 0.02
CA GLY A 255 -3.24 -6.58 -0.79
C GLY A 255 -3.09 -7.87 0.01
N LEU A 256 -2.46 -7.85 1.19
CA LEU A 256 -2.37 -9.02 2.07
C LEU A 256 -3.74 -9.52 2.50
N GLY A 257 -4.69 -8.62 2.73
CA GLY A 257 -6.06 -8.93 3.14
C GLY A 257 -7.09 -8.92 2.00
N GLY A 258 -6.75 -8.33 0.83
CA GLY A 258 -7.63 -8.31 -0.35
C GLY A 258 -9.04 -7.78 -0.13
N GLY A 259 -9.21 -6.83 0.80
CA GLY A 259 -10.47 -6.29 1.26
C GLY A 259 -10.84 -6.69 2.70
N PHE A 260 -10.27 -7.78 3.24
CA PHE A 260 -10.39 -8.13 4.65
C PHE A 260 -9.35 -7.35 5.49
N PRO A 261 -9.71 -6.82 6.68
CA PRO A 261 -8.74 -6.14 7.56
C PRO A 261 -7.63 -7.09 8.01
N LEU A 262 -6.45 -6.96 7.43
CA LEU A 262 -5.26 -7.72 7.76
C LEU A 262 -4.02 -6.87 7.47
N GLY A 263 -3.11 -6.83 8.42
CA GLY A 263 -1.78 -6.25 8.29
C GLY A 263 -0.74 -7.16 8.92
N ALA A 264 0.51 -6.90 8.65
CA ALA A 264 1.63 -7.58 9.28
C ALA A 264 2.88 -6.71 9.23
N PHE A 265 3.80 -6.91 10.16
CA PHE A 265 5.19 -6.58 9.94
C PHE A 265 6.04 -7.85 10.09
N ILE A 266 7.10 -7.91 9.30
CA ILE A 266 8.01 -9.03 9.23
C ILE A 266 9.40 -8.49 9.54
N ALA A 267 10.17 -9.18 10.37
CA ALA A 267 11.51 -8.76 10.70
C ALA A 267 12.51 -9.92 10.58
N THR A 268 13.78 -9.57 10.41
CA THR A 268 14.89 -10.54 10.51
C THR A 268 14.99 -11.06 11.95
N ASP A 269 15.55 -12.26 12.15
CA ASP A 269 15.77 -12.82 13.50
C ASP A 269 16.55 -11.84 14.39
N LYS A 270 17.59 -11.23 13.83
CA LYS A 270 18.42 -10.24 14.53
C LYS A 270 17.61 -9.13 15.20
N VAL A 271 16.55 -8.67 14.54
CA VAL A 271 15.71 -7.56 15.04
C VAL A 271 14.52 -8.09 15.83
N ALA A 272 13.88 -9.14 15.36
CA ALA A 272 12.68 -9.71 15.97
C ALA A 272 12.91 -10.24 17.39
N ASP A 273 14.10 -10.75 17.69
CA ASP A 273 14.48 -11.29 19.01
C ASP A 273 14.52 -10.23 20.12
N HIS A 274 14.42 -8.94 19.76
CA HIS A 274 14.30 -7.84 20.72
C HIS A 274 12.88 -7.64 21.26
N PHE A 275 11.83 -8.21 20.62
CA PHE A 275 10.50 -8.23 21.20
C PHE A 275 10.29 -9.45 22.09
N ASN A 276 9.92 -9.19 23.34
CA ASN A 276 9.61 -10.20 24.36
C ASN A 276 8.11 -10.21 24.69
N PRO A 277 7.58 -11.27 25.31
CA PRO A 277 6.20 -11.29 25.77
C PRO A 277 5.85 -10.05 26.59
N GLY A 278 4.81 -9.31 26.17
CA GLY A 278 4.35 -8.08 26.80
C GLY A 278 4.80 -6.78 26.11
N ASP A 279 5.79 -6.81 25.21
CA ASP A 279 6.28 -5.59 24.54
C ASP A 279 5.32 -5.06 23.49
N HIS A 280 4.61 -5.93 22.82
CA HIS A 280 3.61 -5.59 21.81
C HIS A 280 2.46 -6.60 21.78
N GLY A 281 1.29 -6.18 21.26
CA GLY A 281 0.14 -7.05 21.23
C GLY A 281 -1.02 -6.48 20.40
N THR A 282 -1.92 -7.34 20.02
CA THR A 282 -3.19 -7.02 19.34
C THR A 282 -4.25 -8.04 19.73
N THR A 283 -5.49 -7.63 19.83
CA THR A 283 -6.58 -8.56 20.10
C THR A 283 -6.96 -9.35 18.86
N LEU A 284 -7.16 -8.70 17.72
CA LEU A 284 -7.72 -9.31 16.51
C LEU A 284 -6.67 -9.63 15.44
N GLY A 285 -5.50 -9.01 15.45
CA GLY A 285 -4.45 -9.28 14.47
C GLY A 285 -4.01 -10.75 14.52
N GLY A 286 -3.87 -11.40 13.37
CA GLY A 286 -3.53 -12.82 13.26
C GLY A 286 -4.66 -13.78 13.59
N ASN A 287 -5.92 -13.30 13.63
CA ASN A 287 -7.07 -14.19 13.83
C ASN A 287 -7.17 -15.21 12.69
N PRO A 288 -7.72 -16.43 12.98
CA PRO A 288 -7.85 -17.49 11.98
C PRO A 288 -8.56 -17.07 10.70
N LEU A 289 -9.60 -16.24 10.79
CA LEU A 289 -10.38 -15.80 9.63
C LEU A 289 -9.55 -14.91 8.70
N GLY A 290 -8.90 -13.87 9.25
CA GLY A 290 -8.03 -12.99 8.46
C GLY A 290 -6.83 -13.73 7.87
N ALA A 291 -6.21 -14.61 8.65
CA ALA A 291 -5.08 -15.40 8.19
C ALA A 291 -5.46 -16.42 7.09
N ALA A 292 -6.67 -17.00 7.14
CA ALA A 292 -7.17 -17.87 6.06
C ALA A 292 -7.36 -17.10 4.75
N VAL A 293 -7.85 -15.86 4.83
CA VAL A 293 -7.95 -14.96 3.67
C VAL A 293 -6.55 -14.65 3.11
N GLY A 294 -5.60 -14.26 3.99
CA GLY A 294 -4.21 -14.00 3.58
C GLY A 294 -3.55 -15.21 2.91
N ASN A 295 -3.81 -16.42 3.41
CA ASN A 295 -3.32 -17.67 2.78
C ASN A 295 -3.88 -17.84 1.35
N ALA A 296 -5.18 -17.65 1.17
CA ALA A 296 -5.81 -17.77 -0.16
C ALA A 296 -5.25 -16.73 -1.14
N ILE A 297 -5.03 -15.50 -0.67
CA ILE A 297 -4.43 -14.44 -1.49
C ILE A 297 -2.99 -14.76 -1.83
N PHE A 298 -2.18 -15.19 -0.85
CA PHE A 298 -0.78 -15.57 -1.11
C PHE A 298 -0.70 -16.66 -2.17
N ASP A 299 -1.53 -17.70 -2.05
CA ASP A 299 -1.56 -18.82 -3.00
C ASP A 299 -1.93 -18.34 -4.42
N GLU A 300 -2.93 -17.45 -4.56
CA GLU A 300 -3.31 -16.88 -5.87
C GLU A 300 -2.20 -15.99 -6.44
N VAL A 301 -1.54 -15.17 -5.62
CA VAL A 301 -0.42 -14.32 -6.08
C VAL A 301 0.75 -15.16 -6.55
N MET A 302 1.00 -16.29 -5.89
CA MET A 302 2.10 -17.20 -6.22
C MET A 302 1.73 -18.24 -7.29
N ASP A 303 0.44 -18.29 -7.68
CA ASP A 303 0.04 -19.21 -8.75
C ASP A 303 0.70 -18.83 -10.08
N ALA A 304 1.02 -19.87 -10.85
CA ALA A 304 1.74 -19.72 -12.11
C ALA A 304 0.94 -18.83 -13.08
N GLY A 305 1.48 -17.65 -13.36
CA GLY A 305 0.94 -16.73 -14.35
C GLY A 305 0.36 -15.42 -13.81
N LEU A 306 0.06 -15.26 -12.51
CA LEU A 306 -0.48 -13.98 -12.03
C LEU A 306 0.56 -12.85 -12.10
N LEU A 307 1.78 -13.07 -11.64
CA LEU A 307 2.85 -12.07 -11.74
C LEU A 307 3.27 -11.82 -13.19
N ASP A 308 3.23 -12.86 -14.05
CA ASP A 308 3.43 -12.70 -15.50
C ASP A 308 2.31 -11.87 -16.13
N ASN A 309 1.05 -12.06 -15.68
CA ASN A 309 -0.05 -11.19 -16.09
C ASN A 309 0.18 -9.73 -15.65
N VAL A 310 0.64 -9.50 -14.43
CA VAL A 310 0.98 -8.13 -13.96
C VAL A 310 2.00 -7.49 -14.90
N ALA A 311 3.08 -8.20 -15.26
CA ALA A 311 4.08 -7.69 -16.18
C ALA A 311 3.50 -7.37 -17.57
N ALA A 312 2.73 -8.31 -18.15
CA ALA A 312 2.13 -8.14 -19.46
C ALA A 312 1.08 -7.01 -19.49
N ARG A 313 0.25 -6.89 -18.44
CA ARG A 313 -0.77 -5.84 -18.35
C ARG A 313 -0.17 -4.48 -18.05
N ALA A 314 0.89 -4.42 -17.25
CA ALA A 314 1.65 -3.19 -17.02
C ALA A 314 2.27 -2.65 -18.33
N GLU A 315 2.86 -3.51 -19.14
CA GLU A 315 3.40 -3.13 -20.46
C GLU A 315 2.29 -2.62 -21.38
N GLN A 316 1.14 -3.33 -21.46
CA GLN A 316 0.01 -2.92 -22.27
C GLN A 316 -0.55 -1.56 -21.84
N LEU A 317 -0.77 -1.37 -20.53
CA LEU A 317 -1.29 -0.15 -19.97
C LEU A 317 -0.33 1.03 -20.20
N ASN A 318 0.96 0.87 -19.91
CA ASN A 318 1.95 1.92 -20.14
C ASN A 318 2.04 2.34 -21.62
N ARG A 319 1.99 1.37 -22.56
CA ARG A 319 1.99 1.66 -24.00
C ARG A 319 0.76 2.46 -24.43
N GLY A 320 -0.42 2.09 -23.92
CA GLY A 320 -1.64 2.83 -24.21
C GLY A 320 -1.66 4.23 -23.59
N LEU A 321 -1.21 4.36 -22.36
CA LEU A 321 -1.06 5.67 -21.69
C LEU A 321 -0.06 6.58 -22.41
N GLN A 322 1.04 6.02 -22.96
CA GLN A 322 1.99 6.78 -23.77
C GLN A 322 1.33 7.31 -25.06
N GLN A 323 0.49 6.50 -25.72
CA GLN A 323 -0.27 6.97 -26.88
C GLN A 323 -1.21 8.11 -26.54
N ILE A 324 -1.93 8.03 -25.40
CA ILE A 324 -2.79 9.11 -24.92
C ILE A 324 -1.94 10.38 -24.61
N ALA A 325 -0.78 10.21 -23.98
CA ALA A 325 0.16 11.30 -23.71
C ALA A 325 0.63 12.00 -25.01
N ASP A 326 0.97 11.23 -26.03
CA ASP A 326 1.45 11.74 -27.33
C ASP A 326 0.33 12.46 -28.09
N GLN A 327 -0.89 11.93 -28.05
CA GLN A 327 -2.06 12.50 -28.74
C GLN A 327 -2.56 13.79 -28.11
N THR A 328 -2.65 13.82 -26.77
CA THR A 328 -3.23 14.97 -26.06
C THR A 328 -2.20 16.04 -25.70
N GLY A 329 -0.92 15.64 -25.60
CA GLY A 329 0.12 16.51 -25.08
C GLY A 329 -0.12 17.00 -23.64
N ALA A 330 -1.03 16.39 -22.90
CA ALA A 330 -1.46 16.79 -21.55
C ALA A 330 -0.55 16.21 -20.43
N VAL A 331 0.06 15.05 -20.69
CA VAL A 331 0.86 14.30 -19.72
C VAL A 331 2.31 14.78 -19.75
N THR A 332 2.93 14.88 -18.56
CA THR A 332 4.37 15.16 -18.42
C THR A 332 5.19 13.90 -18.22
N GLU A 333 4.65 12.94 -17.46
CA GLU A 333 5.40 11.73 -17.09
C GLU A 333 4.45 10.58 -16.75
N LEU A 334 4.86 9.37 -17.11
CA LEU A 334 4.29 8.11 -16.61
C LEU A 334 5.23 7.52 -15.58
N LYS A 335 4.70 7.14 -14.42
CA LYS A 335 5.47 6.71 -13.24
C LYS A 335 5.00 5.37 -12.71
N GLY A 336 5.84 4.74 -11.91
CA GLY A 336 5.52 3.53 -11.14
C GLY A 336 6.05 2.25 -11.76
N LEU A 337 5.69 1.12 -11.15
CA LEU A 337 6.09 -0.23 -11.57
C LEU A 337 4.89 -1.18 -11.49
N GLY A 338 4.86 -2.18 -12.37
CA GLY A 338 3.79 -3.15 -12.43
C GLY A 338 2.44 -2.46 -12.63
N LEU A 339 1.47 -2.78 -11.79
CA LEU A 339 0.13 -2.18 -11.80
C LEU A 339 -0.08 -1.12 -10.71
N LEU A 340 0.97 -0.46 -10.30
CA LEU A 340 0.97 0.79 -9.54
C LEU A 340 1.46 1.90 -10.46
N ILE A 341 0.54 2.55 -11.18
CA ILE A 341 0.87 3.51 -12.25
C ILE A 341 0.34 4.89 -11.91
N GLY A 342 1.18 5.89 -12.10
CA GLY A 342 0.86 7.30 -11.97
C GLY A 342 0.96 8.01 -13.33
N VAL A 343 -0.06 8.80 -13.67
CA VAL A 343 -0.06 9.69 -14.84
C VAL A 343 0.03 11.12 -14.32
N GLN A 344 1.19 11.76 -14.52
CA GLN A 344 1.40 13.14 -14.11
C GLN A 344 1.00 14.09 -15.24
N PHE A 345 0.19 15.08 -14.91
CA PHE A 345 -0.32 16.06 -15.86
C PHE A 345 0.44 17.37 -15.83
N LYS A 346 0.40 18.11 -16.94
CA LYS A 346 0.87 19.50 -17.02
C LYS A 346 -0.03 20.40 -16.18
N ASP A 347 0.48 21.53 -15.68
CA ASP A 347 -0.24 22.45 -14.80
C ASP A 347 -1.59 22.93 -15.36
N LYS A 348 -1.73 23.00 -16.68
CA LYS A 348 -2.97 23.41 -17.35
C LYS A 348 -4.09 22.36 -17.31
N VAL A 349 -3.76 21.09 -16.99
CA VAL A 349 -4.69 19.96 -16.88
C VAL A 349 -4.61 19.45 -15.44
N GLN A 350 -5.69 19.62 -14.68
CA GLN A 350 -5.70 19.22 -13.28
C GLN A 350 -6.13 17.76 -13.13
N ALA A 351 -5.39 17.00 -12.32
CA ALA A 351 -5.72 15.60 -12.02
C ALA A 351 -7.15 15.45 -11.47
N ALA A 352 -7.62 16.42 -10.70
CA ALA A 352 -8.98 16.43 -10.17
C ALA A 352 -10.03 16.47 -11.28
N ASP A 353 -9.81 17.26 -12.34
CA ASP A 353 -10.72 17.39 -13.48
C ASP A 353 -10.72 16.09 -14.31
N VAL A 354 -9.54 15.48 -14.51
CA VAL A 354 -9.41 14.17 -15.18
C VAL A 354 -10.14 13.08 -14.39
N ILE A 355 -10.04 13.05 -13.07
CA ILE A 355 -10.77 12.10 -12.21
C ILE A 355 -12.27 12.29 -12.35
N ALA A 356 -12.75 13.55 -12.37
CA ALA A 356 -14.17 13.84 -12.58
C ALA A 356 -14.64 13.39 -13.96
N ALA A 357 -13.84 13.62 -15.01
CA ALA A 357 -14.15 13.15 -16.36
C ALA A 357 -14.15 11.61 -16.47
N CYS A 358 -13.20 10.91 -15.82
CA CYS A 358 -13.22 9.45 -15.74
C CYS A 358 -14.49 8.93 -15.05
N TYR A 359 -14.96 9.63 -14.00
CA TYR A 359 -16.19 9.28 -13.30
C TYR A 359 -17.43 9.40 -14.22
N ASP A 360 -17.49 10.43 -15.09
CA ASP A 360 -18.51 10.56 -16.14
C ASP A 360 -18.45 9.38 -17.13
N GLU A 361 -17.24 8.91 -17.48
CA GLU A 361 -17.00 7.74 -18.33
C GLU A 361 -17.21 6.40 -17.60
N LYS A 362 -17.72 6.41 -16.36
CA LYS A 362 -17.92 5.22 -15.52
C LYS A 362 -16.61 4.44 -15.24
N MET A 363 -15.54 5.17 -15.02
CA MET A 363 -14.24 4.64 -14.60
C MET A 363 -13.83 5.31 -13.30
N LEU A 364 -13.41 4.52 -12.32
CA LEU A 364 -12.91 5.01 -11.04
C LEU A 364 -11.39 5.01 -11.04
N VAL A 365 -10.82 6.16 -10.77
CA VAL A 365 -9.38 6.39 -10.57
C VAL A 365 -9.20 7.31 -9.36
N VAL A 366 -7.99 7.44 -8.83
CA VAL A 366 -7.74 8.24 -7.63
C VAL A 366 -6.52 9.13 -7.76
N ALA A 367 -6.55 10.30 -7.11
CA ALA A 367 -5.42 11.21 -7.09
C ALA A 367 -4.25 10.68 -6.26
N ALA A 368 -3.05 11.10 -6.64
CA ALA A 368 -1.89 11.20 -5.76
C ALA A 368 -1.41 12.67 -5.76
N LYS A 369 -0.44 13.02 -4.90
CA LYS A 369 0.14 14.37 -4.88
C LYS A 369 0.77 14.75 -6.23
N HIS A 370 1.12 16.02 -6.38
CA HIS A 370 1.85 16.57 -7.54
C HIS A 370 1.13 16.41 -8.88
N ASN A 371 -0.19 16.60 -8.88
CA ASN A 371 -1.02 16.56 -10.09
C ASN A 371 -0.98 15.21 -10.83
N VAL A 372 -1.00 14.10 -10.06
CA VAL A 372 -0.94 12.73 -10.56
C VAL A 372 -2.30 12.05 -10.41
N VAL A 373 -2.76 11.38 -11.46
CA VAL A 373 -3.83 10.38 -11.41
C VAL A 373 -3.20 9.00 -11.27
N ARG A 374 -3.67 8.23 -10.30
CA ARG A 374 -3.18 6.89 -9.97
C ARG A 374 -4.14 5.82 -10.46
N LEU A 375 -3.59 4.81 -11.14
CA LEU A 375 -4.27 3.66 -11.70
C LEU A 375 -3.81 2.40 -10.95
N LEU A 376 -4.76 1.71 -10.33
CA LEU A 376 -4.52 0.57 -9.41
C LEU A 376 -5.47 -0.61 -9.73
N PRO A 377 -5.51 -1.13 -10.97
CA PRO A 377 -6.39 -2.26 -11.27
C PRO A 377 -6.03 -3.49 -10.43
N PRO A 378 -6.94 -4.45 -10.26
CA PRO A 378 -6.59 -5.77 -9.71
C PRO A 378 -5.50 -6.46 -10.54
N LEU A 379 -4.72 -7.36 -9.90
CA LEU A 379 -3.60 -8.03 -10.54
C LEU A 379 -4.04 -9.03 -11.62
N ASN A 380 -5.25 -9.53 -11.52
CA ASN A 380 -5.89 -10.45 -12.49
C ASN A 380 -6.66 -9.73 -13.60
N VAL A 381 -6.45 -8.41 -13.76
CA VAL A 381 -7.03 -7.63 -14.86
C VAL A 381 -6.69 -8.27 -16.21
N THR A 382 -7.66 -8.34 -17.10
CA THR A 382 -7.50 -8.93 -18.44
C THR A 382 -7.02 -7.89 -19.46
N ALA A 383 -6.58 -8.37 -20.63
CA ALA A 383 -6.19 -7.50 -21.73
C ALA A 383 -7.37 -6.63 -22.22
N ALA A 384 -8.56 -7.21 -22.31
CA ALA A 384 -9.75 -6.50 -22.75
C ALA A 384 -10.16 -5.39 -21.78
N GLU A 385 -10.05 -5.63 -20.47
CA GLU A 385 -10.34 -4.63 -19.44
C GLU A 385 -9.30 -3.50 -19.42
N ILE A 386 -8.04 -3.79 -19.77
CA ILE A 386 -7.04 -2.72 -19.98
C ILE A 386 -7.40 -1.88 -21.22
N ASP A 387 -7.83 -2.51 -22.32
CA ASP A 387 -8.23 -1.78 -23.53
C ASP A 387 -9.46 -0.89 -23.26
N GLU A 388 -10.47 -1.40 -22.54
CA GLU A 388 -11.63 -0.60 -22.08
C GLU A 388 -11.19 0.58 -21.20
N ALA A 389 -10.27 0.33 -20.26
CA ALA A 389 -9.77 1.39 -19.39
C ALA A 389 -9.02 2.48 -20.16
N LEU A 390 -8.22 2.11 -21.15
CA LEU A 390 -7.51 3.05 -21.99
C LEU A 390 -8.45 3.89 -22.86
N GLU A 391 -9.54 3.30 -23.38
CA GLU A 391 -10.57 4.04 -24.13
C GLU A 391 -11.23 5.10 -23.24
N LYS A 392 -11.73 4.69 -22.05
CA LYS A 392 -12.40 5.59 -21.10
C LYS A 392 -11.45 6.68 -20.58
N PHE A 393 -10.24 6.30 -20.19
CA PHE A 393 -9.23 7.23 -19.68
C PHE A 393 -8.79 8.21 -20.78
N GLY A 394 -8.59 7.74 -22.01
CA GLY A 394 -8.27 8.57 -23.16
C GLY A 394 -9.34 9.63 -23.43
N ALA A 395 -10.61 9.21 -23.51
CA ALA A 395 -11.74 10.14 -23.69
C ALA A 395 -11.80 11.18 -22.55
N ALA A 396 -11.57 10.77 -21.30
CA ALA A 396 -11.55 11.69 -20.16
C ALA A 396 -10.41 12.72 -20.26
N VAL A 397 -9.19 12.28 -20.65
CA VAL A 397 -8.03 13.17 -20.79
C VAL A 397 -8.23 14.14 -21.96
N GLU A 398 -8.72 13.68 -23.10
CA GLU A 398 -9.03 14.52 -24.27
C GLU A 398 -10.01 15.63 -23.91
N LYS A 399 -11.12 15.28 -23.24
CA LYS A 399 -12.17 16.21 -22.79
C LYS A 399 -11.62 17.34 -21.89
N VAL A 400 -10.62 17.05 -21.06
CA VAL A 400 -10.02 18.03 -20.13
C VAL A 400 -8.87 18.81 -20.80
N ALA A 401 -8.20 18.22 -21.79
CA ALA A 401 -7.07 18.86 -22.48
C ALA A 401 -7.50 19.91 -23.54
N GLU A 402 -8.76 19.83 -24.06
CA GLU A 402 -9.38 20.83 -24.95
C GLU A 402 -9.59 22.17 -24.23
#